data_1585c031cc48e58c3143d8fcf915be4f
#
_entry.id   1585c031cc48e58c3143d8fcf915be4f
#
_cell.length_a   1.000
_cell.length_b   1.000
_cell.length_c   1.000
_cell.angle_alpha   90.00
_cell.angle_beta   90.00
_cell.angle_gamma   90.00
#
_symmetry.space_group_name_H-M   'P 1'
#
loop_
_entity.id
_entity.type
_entity.pdbx_description
1 polymer ?
#
loop_
_entity_poly.entity_id
_entity_poly.type
_entity_poly.pdbx_seq_one_letter_code
_entity_poly.pdbx_strand_id
1 'polypeptide(L)'
;MSITQYLLKYLFILILFSGLVSNEMLADQHIKHQALQIDKEENSLSILSWNIKMHSPPYGWFYNSIDKAENIIKTLKESSKYDVILFQEAFSYKIRNKIYNSLKDLYPHQIDIKDETNFYKMNSGLWVISSIPITLIDNFNFTELRHNDWLSSKGAYLYSVIKSQQEFYIINTHMQADYRTKYSYIRTSQYTEIQQKLISPNENSEIPLILCGDLNISKPSKLNQMLEKLNFMNGPLSGKLKHTSLGNNHELLDYILVKSKKIKFQSIERRILNMSVYLNIDSIQLSDHYPIEGI
;
A
#
# COMPACT_ATOMS: atom_id res chain seq x y z
N MET A 1 -28.73 24.30 -49.63
CA MET A 1 -29.06 23.41 -48.51
C MET A 1 -30.09 24.11 -47.64
N SER A 2 -31.23 23.49 -47.36
CA SER A 2 -32.28 24.10 -46.54
C SER A 2 -31.90 24.05 -45.05
N ILE A 3 -32.44 24.99 -44.26
CA ILE A 3 -32.26 25.08 -42.82
C ILE A 3 -32.55 23.74 -42.14
N THR A 4 -33.52 23.00 -42.69
CA THR A 4 -33.91 21.64 -42.22
C THR A 4 -32.78 20.60 -42.38
N GLN A 5 -31.96 20.72 -43.43
CA GLN A 5 -30.81 19.80 -43.62
C GLN A 5 -29.64 20.10 -42.65
N TYR A 6 -29.48 21.35 -42.24
CA TYR A 6 -28.50 21.74 -41.21
C TYR A 6 -28.93 21.25 -39.84
N LEU A 7 -30.19 21.42 -39.45
CA LEU A 7 -30.74 20.94 -38.20
C LEU A 7 -30.66 19.41 -38.05
N LEU A 8 -30.96 18.65 -39.09
CA LEU A 8 -30.82 17.20 -39.12
C LEU A 8 -29.35 16.75 -38.95
N LYS A 9 -28.41 17.46 -39.57
CA LYS A 9 -26.99 17.14 -39.45
C LYS A 9 -26.45 17.43 -38.06
N TYR A 10 -26.88 18.51 -37.41
CA TYR A 10 -26.54 18.81 -36.01
C TYR A 10 -27.17 17.83 -35.03
N LEU A 11 -28.42 17.41 -35.26
CA LEU A 11 -29.08 16.41 -34.43
C LEU A 11 -28.37 15.04 -34.52
N PHE A 12 -27.93 14.66 -35.73
CA PHE A 12 -27.19 13.40 -35.94
C PHE A 12 -25.80 13.42 -35.30
N ILE A 13 -25.10 14.55 -35.28
CA ILE A 13 -23.83 14.75 -34.61
C ILE A 13 -24.01 14.69 -33.07
N LEU A 14 -25.07 15.30 -32.52
CA LEU A 14 -25.40 15.26 -31.11
C LEU A 14 -25.74 13.83 -30.63
N ILE A 15 -26.45 13.05 -31.41
CA ILE A 15 -26.78 11.65 -31.11
C ILE A 15 -25.52 10.76 -31.18
N LEU A 16 -24.64 10.99 -32.13
CA LEU A 16 -23.35 10.29 -32.22
C LEU A 16 -22.43 10.64 -31.04
N PHE A 17 -22.38 11.91 -30.62
CA PHE A 17 -21.60 12.32 -29.44
C PHE A 17 -22.19 11.78 -28.15
N SER A 18 -23.51 11.75 -27.97
CA SER A 18 -24.15 11.16 -26.78
C SER A 18 -23.96 9.65 -26.75
N GLY A 19 -23.94 8.95 -27.88
CA GLY A 19 -23.66 7.53 -27.98
C GLY A 19 -22.20 7.17 -27.67
N LEU A 20 -21.25 8.02 -28.09
CA LEU A 20 -19.82 7.86 -27.77
C LEU A 20 -19.55 8.09 -26.28
N VAL A 21 -20.11 9.15 -25.69
CA VAL A 21 -19.96 9.45 -24.26
C VAL A 21 -20.61 8.37 -23.38
N SER A 22 -21.78 7.83 -23.78
CA SER A 22 -22.40 6.73 -23.04
C SER A 22 -21.62 5.41 -23.17
N ASN A 23 -21.00 5.12 -24.31
CA ASN A 23 -20.15 3.95 -24.50
C ASN A 23 -18.81 4.07 -23.73
N GLU A 24 -18.21 5.26 -23.66
CA GLU A 24 -17.03 5.49 -22.82
C GLU A 24 -17.36 5.40 -21.33
N MET A 25 -18.49 5.93 -20.88
CA MET A 25 -18.95 5.77 -19.50
C MET A 25 -19.27 4.32 -19.14
N LEU A 26 -19.88 3.54 -20.04
CA LEU A 26 -20.14 2.12 -19.86
C LEU A 26 -18.87 1.28 -19.90
N ALA A 27 -17.91 1.63 -20.76
CA ALA A 27 -16.58 1.01 -20.78
C ALA A 27 -15.79 1.32 -19.52
N ASP A 28 -15.87 2.55 -19.00
CA ASP A 28 -15.23 2.96 -17.75
C ASP A 28 -15.88 2.31 -16.52
N GLN A 29 -17.21 2.13 -16.51
CA GLN A 29 -17.91 1.34 -15.49
C GLN A 29 -17.57 -0.16 -15.58
N HIS A 30 -17.40 -0.70 -16.78
CA HIS A 30 -16.99 -2.09 -16.98
C HIS A 30 -15.54 -2.31 -16.55
N ILE A 31 -14.64 -1.35 -16.82
CA ILE A 31 -13.26 -1.37 -16.34
C ILE A 31 -13.22 -1.22 -14.82
N LYS A 32 -14.09 -0.39 -14.23
CA LYS A 32 -14.25 -0.28 -12.76
C LYS A 32 -14.75 -1.60 -12.15
N HIS A 33 -15.71 -2.28 -12.77
CA HIS A 33 -16.20 -3.57 -12.31
C HIS A 33 -15.20 -4.72 -12.50
N GLN A 34 -14.44 -4.76 -13.60
CA GLN A 34 -13.39 -5.75 -13.80
C GLN A 34 -12.14 -5.51 -12.92
N ALA A 35 -11.89 -4.26 -12.49
CA ALA A 35 -10.87 -3.98 -11.47
C ALA A 35 -11.25 -4.48 -10.06
N LEU A 36 -12.51 -4.85 -9.84
CA LEU A 36 -13.09 -5.12 -8.52
C LEU A 36 -13.42 -6.60 -8.23
N GLN A 37 -13.31 -7.47 -9.23
CA GLN A 37 -13.54 -8.92 -9.03
C GLN A 37 -12.21 -9.68 -9.15
N ILE A 38 -11.40 -9.62 -8.10
CA ILE A 38 -10.64 -10.80 -7.70
C ILE A 38 -11.66 -11.60 -6.88
N ASP A 39 -12.10 -12.74 -7.39
CA ASP A 39 -12.86 -13.70 -6.60
C ASP A 39 -12.00 -14.04 -5.38
N LYS A 40 -12.34 -13.44 -4.22
CA LYS A 40 -11.71 -13.77 -2.96
C LYS A 40 -12.14 -15.16 -2.61
N GLU A 41 -11.36 -16.16 -3.00
CA GLU A 41 -11.53 -17.51 -2.48
C GLU A 41 -11.52 -17.41 -0.95
N GLU A 42 -12.39 -18.16 -0.30
CA GLU A 42 -12.57 -18.19 1.16
C GLU A 42 -11.21 -18.42 1.88
N ASN A 43 -10.28 -19.07 1.20
CA ASN A 43 -8.95 -19.43 1.68
C ASN A 43 -7.81 -18.45 1.27
N SER A 44 -8.11 -17.31 0.65
CA SER A 44 -7.11 -16.33 0.26
C SER A 44 -6.97 -15.22 1.31
N LEU A 45 -5.74 -14.76 1.56
CA LEU A 45 -5.46 -13.59 2.41
C LEU A 45 -5.22 -12.37 1.53
N SER A 46 -6.07 -11.34 1.68
CA SER A 46 -5.96 -10.10 0.89
C SER A 46 -5.34 -8.98 1.69
N ILE A 47 -4.24 -8.42 1.16
CA ILE A 47 -3.44 -7.38 1.80
C ILE A 47 -3.36 -6.16 0.90
N LEU A 48 -3.50 -4.96 1.49
CA LEU A 48 -3.15 -3.69 0.87
C LEU A 48 -1.96 -3.09 1.62
N SER A 49 -0.91 -2.70 0.93
CA SER A 49 0.22 -1.94 1.47
C SER A 49 0.27 -0.57 0.83
N TRP A 50 0.32 0.50 1.63
CA TRP A 50 0.24 1.87 1.13
C TRP A 50 1.04 2.88 1.95
N ASN A 51 2.05 3.48 1.36
CA ASN A 51 2.67 4.68 1.89
C ASN A 51 1.72 5.87 1.64
N ILE A 52 1.12 6.43 2.71
CA ILE A 52 0.09 7.47 2.61
C ILE A 52 0.60 8.90 2.80
N LYS A 53 1.86 9.08 3.15
CA LYS A 53 2.52 10.39 3.35
C LYS A 53 1.69 11.36 4.22
N MET A 54 1.36 10.95 5.42
CA MET A 54 0.59 11.74 6.39
C MET A 54 1.48 12.29 7.51
N HIS A 55 2.18 13.38 7.20
CA HIS A 55 3.07 14.03 8.15
C HIS A 55 2.33 14.66 9.33
N SER A 56 3.03 14.73 10.48
CA SER A 56 2.58 15.49 11.64
C SER A 56 2.89 16.98 11.47
N PRO A 57 2.17 17.90 12.18
CA PRO A 57 2.58 19.29 12.26
C PRO A 57 4.05 19.43 12.75
N PRO A 58 4.81 20.46 12.28
CA PRO A 58 4.35 21.52 11.38
C PRO A 58 4.33 21.12 9.91
N TYR A 59 4.98 20.02 9.52
CA TYR A 59 5.09 19.59 8.11
C TYR A 59 3.74 19.26 7.48
N GLY A 60 2.81 18.67 8.28
CA GLY A 60 1.47 18.34 7.83
C GLY A 60 0.57 19.54 7.49
N TRP A 61 0.91 20.74 7.98
CA TRP A 61 0.13 21.94 7.66
C TRP A 61 0.22 22.37 6.20
N PHE A 62 1.31 22.02 5.54
CA PHE A 62 1.54 22.37 4.14
C PHE A 62 0.93 21.37 3.14
N TYR A 63 0.36 20.25 3.58
CA TYR A 63 -0.02 19.13 2.72
C TYR A 63 -1.50 18.79 2.69
N ASN A 64 -2.38 19.65 3.23
CA ASN A 64 -3.84 19.44 3.26
C ASN A 64 -4.23 18.01 3.73
N SER A 65 -3.61 17.54 4.81
CA SER A 65 -3.67 16.15 5.27
C SER A 65 -5.09 15.69 5.65
N ILE A 66 -6.00 16.64 5.98
CA ILE A 66 -7.38 16.31 6.35
C ILE A 66 -8.17 15.90 5.10
N ASP A 67 -8.11 16.68 4.03
CA ASP A 67 -8.83 16.38 2.77
C ASP A 67 -8.29 15.09 2.14
N LYS A 68 -6.97 14.89 2.20
CA LYS A 68 -6.35 13.63 1.78
C LYS A 68 -6.89 12.45 2.58
N ALA A 69 -7.02 12.58 3.91
CA ALA A 69 -7.57 11.54 4.75
C ALA A 69 -9.03 11.23 4.40
N GLU A 70 -9.86 12.24 4.13
CA GLU A 70 -11.25 12.08 3.69
C GLU A 70 -11.34 11.33 2.35
N ASN A 71 -10.48 11.68 1.41
CA ASN A 71 -10.42 11.01 0.13
C ASN A 71 -9.92 9.56 0.27
N ILE A 72 -8.93 9.29 1.12
CA ILE A 72 -8.49 7.91 1.43
C ILE A 72 -9.64 7.11 2.06
N ILE A 73 -10.36 7.69 3.02
CA ILE A 73 -11.53 7.05 3.65
C ILE A 73 -12.58 6.69 2.61
N LYS A 74 -12.95 7.65 1.75
CA LYS A 74 -13.93 7.44 0.68
C LYS A 74 -13.47 6.31 -0.24
N THR A 75 -12.24 6.36 -0.70
CA THR A 75 -11.64 5.37 -1.60
C THR A 75 -11.66 3.96 -0.98
N LEU A 76 -11.27 3.84 0.30
CA LEU A 76 -11.25 2.54 0.99
C LEU A 76 -12.67 2.00 1.28
N LYS A 77 -13.68 2.86 1.40
CA LYS A 77 -15.08 2.43 1.50
C LYS A 77 -15.63 1.90 0.19
N GLU A 78 -15.19 2.45 -0.92
CA GLU A 78 -15.65 2.12 -2.27
C GLU A 78 -14.81 1.02 -2.94
N SER A 79 -13.59 0.76 -2.44
CA SER A 79 -12.71 -0.29 -2.96
C SER A 79 -13.07 -1.68 -2.45
N SER A 80 -12.38 -2.70 -2.95
CA SER A 80 -12.45 -4.05 -2.42
C SER A 80 -12.14 -4.08 -0.92
N LYS A 81 -12.83 -4.93 -0.16
CA LYS A 81 -12.48 -5.13 1.25
C LYS A 81 -11.22 -5.97 1.35
N TYR A 82 -10.24 -5.49 2.12
CA TYR A 82 -9.02 -6.21 2.42
C TYR A 82 -9.13 -6.89 3.79
N ASP A 83 -8.38 -7.98 3.97
CA ASP A 83 -8.24 -8.57 5.30
C ASP A 83 -7.34 -7.69 6.16
N VAL A 84 -6.24 -7.19 5.59
CA VAL A 84 -5.26 -6.35 6.27
C VAL A 84 -4.86 -5.16 5.40
N ILE A 85 -4.84 -3.97 5.97
CA ILE A 85 -4.28 -2.77 5.34
C ILE A 85 -3.10 -2.27 6.16
N LEU A 86 -1.92 -2.25 5.53
CA LEU A 86 -0.66 -1.82 6.11
C LEU A 86 -0.29 -0.44 5.57
N PHE A 87 -0.11 0.51 6.47
CA PHE A 87 0.27 1.87 6.10
C PHE A 87 1.73 2.17 6.45
N GLN A 88 2.38 2.97 5.63
CA GLN A 88 3.65 3.63 5.90
C GLN A 88 3.44 5.15 5.86
N GLU A 89 4.31 5.88 6.53
CA GLU A 89 4.23 7.34 6.74
C GLU A 89 2.90 7.83 7.35
N ALA A 90 2.23 6.99 8.12
CA ALA A 90 1.04 7.35 8.88
C ALA A 90 1.40 8.05 10.20
N PHE A 91 2.25 9.08 10.14
CA PHE A 91 2.85 9.72 11.33
C PHE A 91 1.83 10.42 12.23
N SER A 92 0.80 11.07 11.66
CA SER A 92 -0.15 11.88 12.41
C SER A 92 -1.20 11.02 13.15
N TYR A 93 -1.14 10.99 14.47
CA TYR A 93 -2.16 10.34 15.31
C TYR A 93 -3.59 10.85 14.99
N LYS A 94 -3.77 12.17 14.84
CA LYS A 94 -5.07 12.78 14.52
C LYS A 94 -5.64 12.20 13.21
N ILE A 95 -4.80 12.02 12.21
CA ILE A 95 -5.21 11.48 10.91
C ILE A 95 -5.50 9.98 11.01
N ARG A 96 -4.65 9.18 11.67
CA ARG A 96 -4.92 7.76 11.91
C ARG A 96 -6.27 7.57 12.61
N ASN A 97 -6.51 8.33 13.67
CA ASN A 97 -7.76 8.26 14.44
C ASN A 97 -8.98 8.65 13.61
N LYS A 98 -8.88 9.67 12.74
CA LYS A 98 -9.95 10.05 11.79
C LYS A 98 -10.24 8.91 10.81
N ILE A 99 -9.21 8.33 10.20
CA ILE A 99 -9.35 7.22 9.25
C ILE A 99 -9.97 6.01 9.95
N TYR A 100 -9.42 5.60 11.11
CA TYR A 100 -9.92 4.44 11.86
C TYR A 100 -11.38 4.60 12.27
N ASN A 101 -11.75 5.71 12.90
CA ASN A 101 -13.14 5.95 13.32
C ASN A 101 -14.13 5.95 12.16
N SER A 102 -13.69 6.32 10.96
CA SER A 102 -14.52 6.31 9.75
C SER A 102 -14.64 4.94 9.10
N LEU A 103 -13.70 4.03 9.39
CA LEU A 103 -13.59 2.71 8.75
C LEU A 103 -13.79 1.54 9.73
N LYS A 104 -13.97 1.79 11.05
CA LYS A 104 -14.03 0.75 12.08
C LYS A 104 -15.14 -0.29 11.88
N ASP A 105 -16.21 0.04 11.16
CA ASP A 105 -17.27 -0.92 10.84
C ASP A 105 -16.82 -1.93 9.76
N LEU A 106 -15.84 -1.57 8.93
CA LEU A 106 -15.24 -2.43 7.92
C LEU A 106 -13.94 -3.10 8.42
N TYR A 107 -13.18 -2.37 9.26
CA TYR A 107 -11.88 -2.77 9.82
C TYR A 107 -11.89 -2.56 11.33
N PRO A 108 -12.55 -3.45 12.11
CA PRO A 108 -12.73 -3.25 13.56
C PRO A 108 -11.44 -3.37 14.37
N HIS A 109 -10.39 -3.95 13.78
CA HIS A 109 -9.12 -4.14 14.46
C HIS A 109 -8.07 -3.16 13.97
N GLN A 110 -7.29 -2.62 14.91
CA GLN A 110 -6.09 -1.83 14.59
C GLN A 110 -4.97 -2.11 15.58
N ILE A 111 -3.75 -1.96 15.14
CA ILE A 111 -2.57 -1.83 16.01
C ILE A 111 -1.97 -0.46 15.75
N ASP A 112 -2.08 0.43 16.73
CA ASP A 112 -1.46 1.75 16.65
C ASP A 112 0.05 1.67 16.86
N ILE A 113 0.74 2.72 16.49
CA ILE A 113 2.20 2.81 16.54
C ILE A 113 2.66 2.72 18.01
N LYS A 114 3.62 1.84 18.28
CA LYS A 114 4.11 1.54 19.64
C LYS A 114 5.43 2.22 20.01
N ASP A 115 6.12 2.79 19.02
CA ASP A 115 7.40 3.42 19.27
C ASP A 115 7.25 4.73 20.03
N GLU A 116 8.18 4.98 20.94
CA GLU A 116 8.27 6.23 21.68
C GLU A 116 8.65 7.38 20.74
N THR A 117 7.86 8.43 20.81
CA THR A 117 8.18 9.71 20.15
C THR A 117 8.90 10.61 21.11
N ASN A 118 9.92 11.31 20.65
CA ASN A 118 10.51 12.43 21.37
C ASN A 118 10.30 13.74 20.60
N PHE A 119 10.59 14.86 21.23
CA PHE A 119 10.35 16.18 20.62
C PHE A 119 11.02 16.39 19.27
N TYR A 120 12.10 15.64 18.97
CA TYR A 120 12.89 15.81 17.75
C TYR A 120 12.66 14.73 16.71
N LYS A 121 11.90 13.66 17.03
CA LYS A 121 11.77 12.50 16.15
C LYS A 121 10.31 12.06 16.03
N MET A 122 9.85 11.92 14.79
CA MET A 122 8.54 11.32 14.50
C MET A 122 8.57 9.82 14.82
N ASN A 123 7.39 9.24 15.06
CA ASN A 123 7.21 7.80 15.20
C ASN A 123 7.60 7.04 13.90
N SER A 124 7.41 5.71 13.89
CA SER A 124 7.73 4.87 12.72
C SER A 124 6.87 5.15 11.49
N GLY A 125 5.65 5.67 11.67
CA GLY A 125 4.66 5.79 10.62
C GLY A 125 4.05 4.45 10.19
N LEU A 126 4.37 3.33 10.87
CA LEU A 126 3.91 1.98 10.55
C LEU A 126 2.62 1.68 11.31
N TRP A 127 1.51 1.74 10.61
CA TRP A 127 0.17 1.54 11.16
C TRP A 127 -0.58 0.46 10.40
N VAL A 128 -1.50 -0.24 11.08
CA VAL A 128 -2.31 -1.30 10.50
C VAL A 128 -3.76 -1.23 10.95
N ILE A 129 -4.68 -1.48 10.01
CA ILE A 129 -6.08 -1.79 10.27
C ILE A 129 -6.45 -3.13 9.62
N SER A 130 -7.40 -3.85 10.20
CA SER A 130 -7.74 -5.18 9.73
C SER A 130 -9.22 -5.49 9.91
N SER A 131 -9.81 -6.23 8.96
CA SER A 131 -11.17 -6.77 9.06
C SER A 131 -11.21 -8.07 9.88
N ILE A 132 -10.07 -8.73 10.07
CA ILE A 132 -9.90 -9.94 10.88
C ILE A 132 -9.02 -9.64 12.11
N PRO A 133 -9.09 -10.45 13.18
CA PRO A 133 -8.25 -10.26 14.35
C PRO A 133 -6.76 -10.23 14.00
N ILE A 134 -6.04 -9.23 14.53
CA ILE A 134 -4.61 -9.03 14.32
C ILE A 134 -3.92 -8.80 15.66
N THR A 135 -2.73 -9.38 15.83
CA THR A 135 -1.91 -9.27 17.04
C THR A 135 -0.51 -8.79 16.66
N LEU A 136 0.03 -7.83 17.42
CA LEU A 136 1.45 -7.46 17.35
C LEU A 136 2.28 -8.53 18.06
N ILE A 137 3.21 -9.11 17.34
CA ILE A 137 4.15 -10.11 17.88
C ILE A 137 5.43 -9.43 18.37
N ASP A 138 6.03 -8.59 17.52
CA ASP A 138 7.27 -7.88 17.83
C ASP A 138 7.44 -6.65 16.94
N ASN A 139 8.30 -5.72 17.35
CA ASN A 139 8.66 -4.54 16.55
C ASN A 139 10.02 -3.98 16.96
N PHE A 140 10.66 -3.29 16.04
CA PHE A 140 11.89 -2.54 16.34
C PHE A 140 12.07 -1.37 15.39
N ASN A 141 12.88 -0.39 15.81
CA ASN A 141 13.34 0.72 14.99
C ASN A 141 14.73 0.42 14.45
N PHE A 142 14.99 0.80 13.20
CA PHE A 142 16.30 0.63 12.57
C PHE A 142 17.39 1.39 13.31
N THR A 143 18.53 0.76 13.45
CA THR A 143 19.68 1.32 14.15
C THR A 143 20.29 2.50 13.37
N GLU A 144 20.30 2.42 12.04
CA GLU A 144 20.87 3.45 11.17
C GLU A 144 19.85 4.01 10.19
N LEU A 145 19.73 5.35 10.23
CA LEU A 145 18.96 6.17 9.29
C LEU A 145 19.78 7.39 8.91
N ARG A 146 19.63 7.88 7.68
CA ARG A 146 20.37 9.02 7.14
C ARG A 146 19.45 10.05 6.51
N HIS A 147 19.97 11.26 6.37
CA HIS A 147 19.28 12.39 5.78
C HIS A 147 17.94 12.63 6.50
N ASN A 148 16.86 12.98 5.78
CA ASN A 148 15.56 13.28 6.36
C ASN A 148 14.92 12.07 7.10
N ASP A 149 15.28 10.83 6.74
CA ASP A 149 14.78 9.64 7.41
C ASP A 149 15.23 9.55 8.88
N TRP A 150 16.34 10.20 9.24
CA TRP A 150 16.79 10.32 10.63
C TRP A 150 15.74 11.00 11.53
N LEU A 151 14.85 11.86 10.95
CA LEU A 151 13.78 12.54 11.69
C LEU A 151 12.60 11.63 12.03
N SER A 152 12.60 10.36 11.61
CA SER A 152 11.57 9.39 11.89
C SER A 152 12.15 8.12 12.51
N SER A 153 11.31 7.36 13.21
CA SER A 153 11.68 6.09 13.84
C SER A 153 11.37 4.91 12.92
N LYS A 154 11.74 5.02 11.61
CA LYS A 154 11.55 3.91 10.65
C LYS A 154 12.03 2.58 11.22
N GLY A 155 11.34 1.50 10.90
CA GLY A 155 11.63 0.18 11.43
C GLY A 155 10.80 -0.91 10.79
N ALA A 156 10.48 -1.95 11.56
CA ALA A 156 9.63 -3.05 11.13
C ALA A 156 8.77 -3.58 12.28
N TYR A 157 7.52 -3.93 11.97
CA TYR A 157 6.53 -4.49 12.88
C TYR A 157 6.10 -5.86 12.36
N LEU A 158 6.09 -6.86 13.21
CA LEU A 158 5.65 -8.22 12.94
C LEU A 158 4.27 -8.43 13.55
N TYR A 159 3.31 -8.81 12.75
CA TYR A 159 1.94 -9.13 13.14
C TYR A 159 1.61 -10.60 12.88
N SER A 160 0.67 -11.15 13.65
CA SER A 160 -0.02 -12.42 13.39
C SER A 160 -1.47 -12.15 13.05
N VAL A 161 -1.98 -12.82 12.03
CA VAL A 161 -3.40 -12.91 11.67
C VAL A 161 -3.80 -14.36 11.42
N ILE A 162 -5.06 -14.68 11.68
CA ILE A 162 -5.62 -16.01 11.39
C ILE A 162 -6.77 -15.84 10.40
N LYS A 163 -6.71 -16.55 9.28
CA LYS A 163 -7.80 -16.65 8.30
C LYS A 163 -8.02 -18.09 7.89
N SER A 164 -9.27 -18.53 7.90
CA SER A 164 -9.65 -19.91 7.52
C SER A 164 -8.80 -20.97 8.25
N GLN A 165 -8.58 -20.78 9.56
CA GLN A 165 -7.75 -21.63 10.45
C GLN A 165 -6.25 -21.66 10.13
N GLN A 166 -5.79 -20.88 9.13
CA GLN A 166 -4.38 -20.70 8.82
C GLN A 166 -3.85 -19.43 9.47
N GLU A 167 -2.78 -19.54 10.25
CA GLU A 167 -2.04 -18.41 10.77
C GLU A 167 -1.04 -17.90 9.72
N PHE A 168 -0.90 -16.57 9.63
CA PHE A 168 0.07 -15.87 8.80
C PHE A 168 0.82 -14.84 9.63
N TYR A 169 2.12 -14.74 9.41
CA TYR A 169 2.95 -13.65 9.90
C TYR A 169 3.10 -12.58 8.84
N ILE A 170 2.94 -11.32 9.22
CA ILE A 170 3.04 -10.17 8.31
C ILE A 170 4.01 -9.15 8.89
N ILE A 171 5.06 -8.83 8.15
CA ILE A 171 5.99 -7.74 8.48
C ILE A 171 5.57 -6.50 7.68
N ASN A 172 5.31 -5.39 8.38
CA ASN A 172 5.19 -4.06 7.79
C ASN A 172 6.48 -3.29 8.03
N THR A 173 7.07 -2.72 6.98
CA THR A 173 8.33 -1.97 7.10
C THR A 173 8.39 -0.76 6.19
N HIS A 174 9.18 0.25 6.55
CA HIS A 174 9.57 1.35 5.71
C HIS A 174 11.07 1.58 5.83
N MET A 175 11.82 1.27 4.77
CA MET A 175 13.28 1.31 4.77
C MET A 175 13.81 2.68 4.33
N GLN A 176 15.13 2.88 4.47
CA GLN A 176 15.84 4.10 4.11
C GLN A 176 15.60 4.49 2.65
N ALA A 177 15.12 5.71 2.43
CA ALA A 177 14.98 6.30 1.10
C ALA A 177 16.33 6.68 0.49
N ASP A 178 16.41 6.70 -0.84
CA ASP A 178 17.49 7.37 -1.56
C ASP A 178 17.16 8.88 -1.66
N TYR A 179 18.21 9.67 -1.54
CA TYR A 179 18.18 11.11 -1.79
C TYR A 179 19.15 11.42 -2.93
N ARG A 180 19.92 12.50 -2.85
CA ARG A 180 21.04 12.73 -3.79
C ARG A 180 22.10 11.64 -3.68
N THR A 181 22.32 11.16 -2.45
CA THR A 181 23.19 10.02 -2.15
C THR A 181 22.38 8.73 -2.15
N LYS A 182 22.94 7.65 -2.68
CA LYS A 182 22.33 6.31 -2.69
C LYS A 182 22.67 5.56 -1.41
N TYR A 183 21.64 5.14 -0.69
CA TYR A 183 21.76 4.49 0.63
C TYR A 183 21.54 2.98 0.60
N SER A 184 21.88 2.32 -0.51
CA SER A 184 21.68 0.86 -0.62
C SER A 184 22.42 0.06 0.46
N TYR A 185 23.57 0.54 0.97
CA TYR A 185 24.31 -0.10 2.04
C TYR A 185 23.52 -0.05 3.37
N ILE A 186 22.81 1.06 3.67
CA ILE A 186 21.95 1.18 4.86
C ILE A 186 20.80 0.19 4.75
N ARG A 187 20.12 0.11 3.60
CA ARG A 187 19.07 -0.87 3.38
C ARG A 187 19.56 -2.30 3.54
N THR A 188 20.84 -2.58 3.17
CA THR A 188 21.46 -3.89 3.43
C THR A 188 21.57 -4.17 4.92
N SER A 189 21.94 -3.20 5.72
CA SER A 189 21.94 -3.32 7.20
C SER A 189 20.51 -3.52 7.70
N GLN A 190 19.56 -2.72 7.24
CA GLN A 190 18.18 -2.74 7.70
C GLN A 190 17.48 -4.09 7.44
N TYR A 191 17.59 -4.66 6.23
CA TYR A 191 17.00 -5.99 6.00
C TYR A 191 17.78 -7.10 6.72
N THR A 192 19.04 -6.89 7.08
CA THR A 192 19.77 -7.79 7.99
C THR A 192 19.20 -7.70 9.42
N GLU A 193 18.87 -6.49 9.90
CA GLU A 193 18.18 -6.34 11.19
C GLU A 193 16.80 -7.02 11.18
N ILE A 194 16.02 -6.86 10.11
CA ILE A 194 14.73 -7.58 9.94
C ILE A 194 14.96 -9.10 10.04
N GLN A 195 15.97 -9.62 9.35
CA GLN A 195 16.30 -11.04 9.41
C GLN A 195 16.60 -11.49 10.84
N GLN A 196 17.48 -10.78 11.52
CA GLN A 196 17.96 -11.16 12.85
C GLN A 196 16.89 -11.03 13.93
N LYS A 197 16.09 -9.95 13.89
CA LYS A 197 15.15 -9.60 14.96
C LYS A 197 13.76 -10.19 14.77
N LEU A 198 13.27 -10.31 13.52
CA LEU A 198 11.90 -10.76 13.27
C LEU A 198 11.82 -12.10 12.55
N ILE A 199 12.72 -12.37 11.57
CA ILE A 199 12.62 -13.59 10.77
C ILE A 199 13.24 -14.78 11.48
N SER A 200 14.52 -14.67 11.92
CA SER A 200 15.26 -15.78 12.51
C SER A 200 14.64 -16.30 13.82
N PRO A 201 14.12 -15.48 14.74
CA PRO A 201 13.43 -15.98 15.92
C PRO A 201 12.18 -16.82 15.60
N ASN A 202 11.55 -16.56 14.46
CA ASN A 202 10.33 -17.22 13.98
C ASN A 202 10.61 -18.27 12.90
N GLU A 203 11.87 -18.54 12.57
CA GLU A 203 12.25 -19.37 11.43
C GLU A 203 11.85 -20.84 11.59
N ASN A 204 11.72 -21.34 12.82
CA ASN A 204 11.27 -22.70 13.10
C ASN A 204 9.75 -22.86 13.01
N SER A 205 8.99 -21.76 12.91
CA SER A 205 7.56 -21.80 12.68
C SER A 205 7.25 -22.27 11.26
N GLU A 206 6.19 -23.05 11.12
CA GLU A 206 5.65 -23.47 9.83
C GLU A 206 4.74 -22.40 9.22
N ILE A 207 4.57 -21.29 9.94
CA ILE A 207 3.68 -20.18 9.60
C ILE A 207 4.25 -19.42 8.39
N PRO A 208 3.47 -19.22 7.32
CA PRO A 208 3.88 -18.40 6.20
C PRO A 208 4.18 -16.97 6.65
N LEU A 209 5.25 -16.39 6.12
CA LEU A 209 5.70 -15.04 6.44
C LEU A 209 5.57 -14.14 5.20
N ILE A 210 4.94 -12.99 5.36
CA ILE A 210 4.73 -11.99 4.32
C ILE A 210 5.46 -10.72 4.73
N LEU A 211 6.29 -10.17 3.84
CA LEU A 211 6.97 -8.89 4.04
C LEU A 211 6.36 -7.84 3.13
N CYS A 212 5.82 -6.79 3.72
CA CYS A 212 5.14 -5.71 3.01
C CYS A 212 5.75 -4.36 3.37
N GLY A 213 5.62 -3.41 2.45
CA GLY A 213 5.91 -2.01 2.71
C GLY A 213 6.75 -1.34 1.66
N ASP A 214 7.13 -0.11 1.96
CA ASP A 214 8.05 0.71 1.16
C ASP A 214 9.50 0.30 1.47
N LEU A 215 10.06 -0.53 0.60
CA LEU A 215 11.43 -1.02 0.74
C LEU A 215 12.46 -0.03 0.19
N ASN A 216 12.01 1.01 -0.54
CA ASN A 216 12.90 1.98 -1.20
C ASN A 216 14.00 1.33 -2.08
N ILE A 217 13.70 0.15 -2.65
CA ILE A 217 14.59 -0.61 -3.52
C ILE A 217 14.04 -0.60 -4.93
N SER A 218 14.56 0.29 -5.79
CA SER A 218 14.12 0.38 -7.20
C SER A 218 14.93 -0.50 -8.15
N LYS A 219 16.18 -0.83 -7.80
CA LYS A 219 17.07 -1.61 -8.68
C LYS A 219 16.79 -3.11 -8.56
N PRO A 220 16.44 -3.82 -9.66
CA PRO A 220 16.17 -5.27 -9.62
C PRO A 220 17.32 -6.08 -9.02
N SER A 221 18.59 -5.74 -9.34
CA SER A 221 19.75 -6.44 -8.78
C SER A 221 19.86 -6.32 -7.25
N LYS A 222 19.45 -5.17 -6.67
CA LYS A 222 19.43 -4.98 -5.21
C LYS A 222 18.25 -5.69 -4.56
N LEU A 223 17.12 -5.69 -5.23
CA LEU A 223 15.97 -6.48 -4.79
C LEU A 223 16.34 -7.97 -4.76
N ASN A 224 16.91 -8.51 -5.84
CA ASN A 224 17.31 -9.92 -5.89
C ASN A 224 18.30 -10.29 -4.78
N GLN A 225 19.29 -9.44 -4.49
CA GLN A 225 20.21 -9.65 -3.35
C GLN A 225 19.47 -9.78 -2.02
N MET A 226 18.44 -8.93 -1.78
CA MET A 226 17.63 -9.02 -0.58
C MET A 226 16.76 -10.28 -0.57
N LEU A 227 16.11 -10.61 -1.70
CA LEU A 227 15.26 -11.80 -1.83
C LEU A 227 16.05 -13.08 -1.55
N GLU A 228 17.23 -13.22 -2.14
CA GLU A 228 18.14 -14.35 -1.91
C GLU A 228 18.55 -14.45 -0.43
N LYS A 229 18.99 -13.32 0.15
CA LYS A 229 19.45 -13.30 1.54
C LYS A 229 18.34 -13.65 2.54
N LEU A 230 17.15 -13.13 2.34
CA LEU A 230 16.00 -13.35 3.23
C LEU A 230 15.19 -14.59 2.88
N ASN A 231 15.46 -15.20 1.74
CA ASN A 231 14.70 -16.31 1.17
C ASN A 231 13.20 -15.98 0.99
N PHE A 232 12.92 -14.83 0.36
CA PHE A 232 11.57 -14.43 -0.04
C PHE A 232 11.35 -14.61 -1.53
N MET A 233 10.12 -14.86 -1.91
CA MET A 233 9.65 -14.88 -3.29
C MET A 233 8.94 -13.59 -3.63
N ASN A 234 9.20 -13.10 -4.85
CA ASN A 234 8.55 -11.94 -5.42
C ASN A 234 7.56 -12.42 -6.49
N GLY A 235 6.28 -12.54 -6.15
CA GLY A 235 5.25 -13.01 -7.06
C GLY A 235 5.08 -12.12 -8.30
N PRO A 236 4.33 -12.55 -9.33
CA PRO A 236 4.07 -11.77 -10.52
C PRO A 236 3.34 -10.45 -10.19
N LEU A 237 3.65 -9.41 -10.94
CA LEU A 237 2.99 -8.11 -10.89
C LEU A 237 2.05 -7.98 -12.09
N SER A 238 0.75 -8.09 -11.84
CA SER A 238 -0.31 -7.94 -12.84
C SER A 238 -0.71 -6.47 -13.04
N GLY A 239 -1.60 -6.22 -14.00
CA GLY A 239 -2.14 -4.89 -14.28
C GLY A 239 -1.21 -3.98 -15.11
N LYS A 240 -1.70 -2.77 -15.39
CA LYS A 240 -1.03 -1.79 -16.26
C LYS A 240 0.06 -1.00 -15.55
N LEU A 241 -0.13 -0.67 -14.27
CA LEU A 241 0.84 0.09 -13.49
C LEU A 241 2.04 -0.80 -13.11
N LYS A 242 3.24 -0.25 -13.26
CA LYS A 242 4.50 -0.95 -12.98
C LYS A 242 5.41 -0.20 -12.00
N HIS A 243 4.92 0.92 -11.46
CA HIS A 243 5.60 1.75 -10.47
C HIS A 243 4.64 2.10 -9.34
N THR A 244 5.15 2.25 -8.15
CA THR A 244 4.38 2.72 -6.99
C THR A 244 4.69 4.18 -6.67
N SER A 245 5.92 4.64 -6.84
CA SER A 245 6.28 6.04 -6.63
C SER A 245 5.81 6.94 -7.77
N LEU A 246 5.19 8.06 -7.43
CA LEU A 246 4.78 9.15 -8.34
C LEU A 246 5.85 10.24 -8.48
N GLY A 247 7.04 10.01 -7.93
CA GLY A 247 8.19 10.87 -8.14
C GLY A 247 8.66 10.87 -9.60
N ASN A 248 9.61 11.76 -9.95
CA ASN A 248 10.04 11.97 -11.33
C ASN A 248 10.54 10.71 -12.07
N ASN A 249 10.97 9.68 -11.34
CA ASN A 249 11.54 8.46 -11.92
C ASN A 249 10.53 7.32 -12.07
N HIS A 250 9.31 7.43 -11.53
CA HIS A 250 8.30 6.38 -11.56
C HIS A 250 8.85 5.00 -11.17
N GLU A 251 9.38 4.88 -9.94
CA GLU A 251 10.05 3.67 -9.46
C GLU A 251 9.07 2.72 -8.77
N LEU A 252 9.31 1.42 -8.83
CA LEU A 252 8.67 0.42 -7.99
C LEU A 252 9.44 0.35 -6.67
N LEU A 253 8.83 0.79 -5.57
CA LEU A 253 9.44 0.89 -4.24
C LEU A 253 8.70 0.07 -3.17
N ASP A 254 7.40 -0.17 -3.40
CA ASP A 254 6.52 -0.88 -2.49
C ASP A 254 6.33 -2.32 -2.94
N TYR A 255 6.38 -3.25 -1.99
CA TYR A 255 6.39 -4.68 -2.29
C TYR A 255 5.49 -5.45 -1.32
N ILE A 256 5.01 -6.60 -1.80
CA ILE A 256 4.45 -7.69 -1.01
C ILE A 256 5.22 -8.93 -1.42
N LEU A 257 6.00 -9.48 -0.51
CA LEU A 257 6.90 -10.61 -0.70
C LEU A 257 6.48 -11.73 0.24
N VAL A 258 6.64 -12.98 -0.17
CA VAL A 258 6.21 -14.13 0.60
C VAL A 258 7.34 -15.12 0.84
N LYS A 259 7.31 -15.75 2.02
CA LYS A 259 8.22 -16.83 2.42
C LYS A 259 7.39 -17.93 3.06
N SER A 260 7.52 -19.16 2.58
CA SER A 260 6.92 -20.33 3.23
C SER A 260 7.82 -21.55 3.05
N LYS A 261 7.92 -22.36 4.09
CA LYS A 261 8.68 -23.62 4.07
C LYS A 261 7.80 -24.83 3.70
N LYS A 262 6.57 -24.86 4.19
CA LYS A 262 5.67 -26.02 4.06
C LYS A 262 4.44 -25.74 3.21
N ILE A 263 3.85 -24.55 3.39
CA ILE A 263 2.63 -24.21 2.66
C ILE A 263 3.02 -23.75 1.27
N LYS A 264 2.52 -24.45 0.26
CA LYS A 264 2.59 -23.98 -1.11
C LYS A 264 1.44 -23.03 -1.32
N PHE A 265 1.75 -21.75 -1.56
CA PHE A 265 0.75 -20.82 -2.08
C PHE A 265 0.30 -21.33 -3.45
N GLN A 266 -1.01 -21.43 -3.66
CA GLN A 266 -1.58 -21.81 -4.95
C GLN A 266 -1.32 -20.69 -5.97
N SER A 267 -1.50 -19.45 -5.54
CA SER A 267 -1.17 -18.28 -6.32
C SER A 267 -0.65 -17.17 -5.40
N ILE A 268 0.12 -16.25 -5.95
CA ILE A 268 0.55 -15.01 -5.33
C ILE A 268 0.35 -13.95 -6.39
N GLU A 269 -0.75 -13.23 -6.30
CA GLU A 269 -1.03 -12.15 -7.25
C GLU A 269 -0.77 -10.81 -6.59
N ARG A 270 -0.10 -9.91 -7.32
CA ARG A 270 0.15 -8.55 -6.88
C ARG A 270 -0.28 -7.57 -7.95
N ARG A 271 -0.86 -6.46 -7.52
CA ARG A 271 -1.29 -5.41 -8.44
C ARG A 271 -1.11 -4.03 -7.80
N ILE A 272 -0.64 -3.08 -8.58
CA ILE A 272 -0.58 -1.67 -8.19
C ILE A 272 -1.89 -0.99 -8.61
N LEU A 273 -2.46 -0.21 -7.70
CA LEU A 273 -3.78 0.38 -7.87
C LEU A 273 -3.70 1.90 -7.98
N ASN A 274 -4.40 2.46 -8.97
CA ASN A 274 -4.69 3.88 -8.96
C ASN A 274 -5.99 4.13 -8.18
N MET A 275 -5.88 4.47 -6.91
CA MET A 275 -7.05 4.64 -6.03
C MET A 275 -7.83 5.94 -6.31
N SER A 276 -7.29 6.90 -7.05
CA SER A 276 -8.01 8.13 -7.40
C SER A 276 -9.22 7.89 -8.33
N VAL A 277 -9.23 6.77 -9.04
CA VAL A 277 -10.37 6.38 -9.91
C VAL A 277 -11.68 6.24 -9.13
N TYR A 278 -11.63 5.87 -7.84
CA TYR A 278 -12.82 5.77 -6.99
C TYR A 278 -13.44 7.11 -6.62
N LEU A 279 -12.71 8.21 -6.81
CA LEU A 279 -13.17 9.54 -6.48
C LEU A 279 -13.87 10.26 -7.64
N ASN A 280 -13.85 9.67 -8.85
CA ASN A 280 -14.28 10.30 -10.10
C ASN A 280 -13.60 11.66 -10.37
N ILE A 281 -12.38 11.84 -9.87
CA ILE A 281 -11.60 13.08 -9.98
C ILE A 281 -10.18 12.70 -10.41
N ASP A 282 -9.85 12.89 -11.67
CA ASP A 282 -8.57 12.48 -12.27
C ASP A 282 -7.35 13.24 -11.72
N SER A 283 -7.55 14.32 -10.96
CA SER A 283 -6.49 15.23 -10.53
C SER A 283 -6.12 15.13 -9.05
N ILE A 284 -6.77 14.28 -8.24
CA ILE A 284 -6.46 14.18 -6.81
C ILE A 284 -5.37 13.15 -6.57
N GLN A 285 -4.22 13.63 -6.15
CA GLN A 285 -3.14 12.80 -5.67
C GLN A 285 -3.37 12.46 -4.19
N LEU A 286 -3.74 11.20 -3.90
CA LEU A 286 -3.99 10.69 -2.54
C LEU A 286 -2.70 10.52 -1.74
N SER A 287 -1.62 10.16 -2.39
CA SER A 287 -0.25 10.05 -1.87
C SER A 287 0.72 10.25 -3.03
N ASP A 288 2.02 10.39 -2.75
CA ASP A 288 3.07 10.26 -3.76
C ASP A 288 3.43 8.79 -4.04
N HIS A 289 2.70 7.85 -3.43
CA HIS A 289 2.75 6.44 -3.75
C HIS A 289 1.37 5.90 -4.13
N TYR A 290 1.33 5.04 -5.14
CA TYR A 290 0.24 4.12 -5.38
C TYR A 290 0.32 2.94 -4.42
N PRO A 291 -0.81 2.46 -3.86
CA PRO A 291 -0.81 1.23 -3.08
C PRO A 291 -0.56 0.00 -3.95
N ILE A 292 -0.01 -1.02 -3.31
CA ILE A 292 0.10 -2.36 -3.87
C ILE A 292 -0.81 -3.31 -3.09
N GLU A 293 -1.60 -4.10 -3.80
CA GLU A 293 -2.37 -5.20 -3.23
C GLU A 293 -1.73 -6.54 -3.52
N GLY A 294 -1.99 -7.51 -2.64
CA GLY A 294 -1.61 -8.91 -2.81
C GLY A 294 -2.70 -9.86 -2.31
N ILE A 295 -2.87 -10.97 -3.02
CA ILE A 295 -3.78 -12.07 -2.69
C ILE A 295 -3.07 -13.39 -2.87
#